data_35a913b12eb0d528a098d4267a72c4d6
#
_entry.id   35a913b12eb0d528a098d4267a72c4d6
#
_cell.length_a   1.000
_cell.length_b   1.000
_cell.length_c   1.000
_cell.angle_alpha   90.00
_cell.angle_beta   90.00
_cell.angle_gamma   90.00
#
_symmetry.space_group_name_H-M   'P 1'
#
loop_
_entity.id
_entity.type
_entity.pdbx_description
1 polymer ?
#
loop_
_entity_poly.entity_id
_entity_poly.type
_entity_poly.pdbx_seq_one_letter_code
_entity_poly.pdbx_strand_id
1 'polypeptide(L)'
;MNNDGLQDLMMSGYDSARFGLFYDLYHGTESGIFENILESKIITYPDTIGEFVGGLGGMDLTDFNRDGYLDVYLHGSSKSKIFLNQNESLDEFEDDIGSLRILYSSARWGDVNMDGAPDLFVMAQEESQDIIWNKLYIQNPDNTFTPDPYTVFPSLFNGNSAWGDYDNDGDPDLIVCGQTADPNSSVTRFYQNEPIGRLIEDTSQDLIGLKAGAFHFVDIDIDGDLDLICTGCSKLEQKLLTRVYINEPVGIYSPATDQIDFGVAYGTIDAVDFNLDGYKDLVITGADSVQNNAGKIISMEGRVYKNNGNQSFTLLQTIPGARVARFADINLDSIPDLIVNGTTDFYNGDSSFTKVLLNNQSATNKRPIPPSAMTSFVVSTRVVFTWGAGSDDHHAAPGLSYNLKIGTNLGGSELLSSSLPFNKTNAGHLLIREFNEIPHGAYFWSVQSVDASGQKSDWSNEKEFFIPRLVPSTQSIPGVFFSASAWGDYNSDGIIDLGITGTSFDGGKATILFENDGGLLNRDLNQDLMAYFGGHLSFVDYTNDGFLDICLSGFAVINFQGLPGTSFYRWDKTTNNYRYDQQDNVTNLLAA
;
A
#
# COMPACT_ATOMS: atom_id res chain seq x y z
N MET A 1 -2.96 -18.61 8.68
CA MET A 1 -4.32 -18.23 8.31
C MET A 1 -5.27 -18.23 9.53
N ASN A 2 -5.06 -19.07 10.54
CA ASN A 2 -5.84 -19.02 11.80
C ASN A 2 -5.15 -18.22 12.94
N ASN A 3 -4.00 -17.63 12.68
CA ASN A 3 -3.22 -16.84 13.64
C ASN A 3 -2.76 -17.59 14.91
N ASP A 4 -2.61 -18.90 14.85
CA ASP A 4 -2.12 -19.72 15.97
C ASP A 4 -0.59 -19.67 16.15
N GLY A 5 0.12 -18.98 15.24
CA GLY A 5 1.57 -18.85 15.24
C GLY A 5 2.31 -19.97 14.49
N LEU A 6 1.59 -20.94 13.95
CA LEU A 6 2.13 -22.00 13.10
C LEU A 6 2.07 -21.59 11.62
N GLN A 7 2.93 -22.18 10.80
CA GLN A 7 2.92 -21.92 9.36
C GLN A 7 1.82 -22.74 8.69
N ASP A 8 0.80 -22.07 8.18
CA ASP A 8 -0.23 -22.68 7.36
C ASP A 8 0.19 -22.73 5.90
N LEU A 9 -0.36 -23.69 5.15
CA LEU A 9 -0.09 -23.86 3.72
C LEU A 9 -1.38 -23.75 2.92
N MET A 10 -1.40 -22.82 1.98
CA MET A 10 -2.45 -22.77 0.98
C MET A 10 -1.91 -23.19 -0.38
N MET A 11 -2.60 -24.09 -1.03
CA MET A 11 -2.28 -24.55 -2.36
C MET A 11 -3.45 -24.31 -3.30
N SER A 12 -3.14 -23.90 -4.53
CA SER A 12 -4.12 -23.85 -5.61
C SER A 12 -3.60 -24.58 -6.84
N GLY A 13 -4.50 -25.13 -7.62
CA GLY A 13 -4.15 -25.89 -8.79
C GLY A 13 -5.35 -26.19 -9.68
N TYR A 14 -5.13 -26.93 -10.76
CA TYR A 14 -6.16 -27.37 -11.67
C TYR A 14 -6.37 -28.88 -11.55
N ASP A 15 -7.60 -29.30 -11.28
CA ASP A 15 -8.02 -30.71 -11.28
C ASP A 15 -8.56 -31.07 -12.67
N SER A 16 -7.75 -31.79 -13.43
CA SER A 16 -8.12 -32.25 -14.78
C SER A 16 -9.27 -33.27 -14.79
N ALA A 17 -9.48 -33.98 -13.70
CA ALA A 17 -10.56 -34.97 -13.58
C ALA A 17 -11.92 -34.32 -13.31
N ARG A 18 -11.92 -33.15 -12.66
CA ARG A 18 -13.13 -32.40 -12.32
C ARG A 18 -13.30 -31.12 -13.12
N PHE A 19 -12.36 -30.84 -14.06
CA PHE A 19 -12.36 -29.65 -14.91
C PHE A 19 -12.52 -28.33 -14.14
N GLY A 20 -11.80 -28.19 -13.02
CA GLY A 20 -11.93 -27.01 -12.15
C GLY A 20 -10.64 -26.61 -11.47
N LEU A 21 -10.59 -25.34 -11.06
CA LEU A 21 -9.57 -24.88 -10.13
C LEU A 21 -9.92 -25.44 -8.74
N PHE A 22 -8.93 -25.95 -8.05
CA PHE A 22 -9.06 -26.31 -6.63
C PHE A 22 -8.17 -25.44 -5.78
N TYR A 23 -8.54 -25.31 -4.54
CA TYR A 23 -7.67 -24.82 -3.48
C TYR A 23 -7.84 -25.68 -2.24
N ASP A 24 -6.73 -25.90 -1.57
CA ASP A 24 -6.64 -26.64 -0.32
C ASP A 24 -5.95 -25.75 0.73
N LEU A 25 -6.49 -25.77 1.92
CA LEU A 25 -5.88 -25.12 3.08
C LEU A 25 -5.45 -26.21 4.07
N TYR A 26 -4.21 -26.11 4.50
CA TYR A 26 -3.60 -27.02 5.47
C TYR A 26 -3.12 -26.22 6.67
N HIS A 27 -3.50 -26.66 7.87
CA HIS A 27 -2.89 -26.13 9.09
C HIS A 27 -1.55 -26.80 9.37
N GLY A 28 -0.59 -25.98 9.73
CA GLY A 28 0.64 -26.46 10.32
C GLY A 28 0.39 -27.02 11.73
N THR A 29 1.17 -28.00 12.11
CA THR A 29 1.17 -28.55 13.48
C THR A 29 2.54 -28.35 14.09
N GLU A 30 2.64 -28.35 15.43
CA GLU A 30 3.92 -28.29 16.15
C GLU A 30 4.93 -29.36 15.74
N SER A 31 4.47 -30.44 15.11
CA SER A 31 5.32 -31.51 14.57
C SER A 31 5.79 -31.29 13.15
N GLY A 32 5.46 -30.14 12.52
CA GLY A 32 5.79 -29.85 11.13
C GLY A 32 4.97 -30.64 10.10
N ILE A 33 3.82 -31.17 10.51
CA ILE A 33 2.88 -31.87 9.62
C ILE A 33 1.76 -30.91 9.25
N PHE A 34 1.35 -30.95 7.99
CA PHE A 34 0.20 -30.20 7.50
C PHE A 34 -1.07 -31.06 7.53
N GLU A 35 -2.09 -30.60 8.23
CA GLU A 35 -3.38 -31.24 8.28
C GLU A 35 -4.38 -30.51 7.37
N ASN A 36 -4.98 -31.21 6.41
CA ASN A 36 -5.98 -30.64 5.52
C ASN A 36 -7.28 -30.35 6.29
N ILE A 37 -7.71 -29.09 6.26
CA ILE A 37 -8.89 -28.63 7.00
C ILE A 37 -10.11 -28.45 6.10
N LEU A 38 -9.88 -28.08 4.85
CA LEU A 38 -10.94 -27.92 3.88
C LEU A 38 -10.91 -29.12 2.95
N GLU A 39 -12.02 -29.91 2.93
CA GLU A 39 -12.26 -30.77 1.76
C GLU A 39 -12.14 -29.90 0.53
N SER A 40 -11.25 -30.28 -0.42
CA SER A 40 -10.93 -29.55 -1.64
C SER A 40 -12.16 -28.85 -2.22
N LYS A 41 -12.28 -27.56 -2.01
CA LYS A 41 -13.36 -26.79 -2.66
C LYS A 41 -12.99 -26.62 -4.12
N ILE A 42 -13.81 -27.19 -4.99
CA ILE A 42 -13.61 -27.10 -6.43
C ILE A 42 -14.52 -26.01 -6.96
N ILE A 43 -13.92 -25.00 -7.55
CA ILE A 43 -14.64 -24.00 -8.32
C ILE A 43 -14.89 -24.61 -9.70
N THR A 44 -16.00 -25.33 -9.86
CA THR A 44 -16.40 -25.87 -11.16
C THR A 44 -17.08 -24.78 -11.99
N TYR A 45 -16.61 -24.61 -13.21
CA TYR A 45 -17.27 -23.75 -14.18
C TYR A 45 -17.99 -24.62 -15.22
N PRO A 46 -19.33 -24.63 -15.26
CA PRO A 46 -20.09 -25.56 -16.09
C PRO A 46 -20.00 -25.31 -17.60
N ASP A 47 -19.42 -24.23 -18.07
CA ASP A 47 -19.59 -23.75 -19.45
C ASP A 47 -18.32 -23.70 -20.32
N THR A 48 -17.20 -24.25 -19.91
CA THR A 48 -15.98 -24.25 -20.75
C THR A 48 -15.46 -25.65 -21.05
N ILE A 49 -16.15 -26.32 -21.99
CA ILE A 49 -15.54 -27.38 -22.80
C ILE A 49 -14.74 -26.69 -23.89
N GLY A 50 -13.49 -26.39 -23.62
CA GLY A 50 -12.58 -25.79 -24.61
C GLY A 50 -11.17 -25.91 -24.11
N GLU A 51 -10.29 -26.35 -24.97
CA GLU A 51 -8.88 -26.65 -24.81
C GLU A 51 -8.20 -25.87 -23.65
N PHE A 52 -7.69 -26.60 -22.69
CA PHE A 52 -6.81 -26.10 -21.65
C PHE A 52 -5.55 -25.53 -22.28
N VAL A 53 -5.59 -24.29 -22.66
CA VAL A 53 -4.37 -23.51 -22.83
C VAL A 53 -3.93 -23.14 -21.41
N GLY A 54 -2.90 -23.78 -20.89
CA GLY A 54 -2.41 -23.63 -19.53
C GLY A 54 -2.22 -22.18 -19.11
N GLY A 55 -3.29 -21.55 -18.73
CA GLY A 55 -3.29 -20.22 -18.13
C GLY A 55 -2.61 -20.33 -16.77
N LEU A 56 -1.52 -19.63 -16.63
CA LEU A 56 -0.76 -19.57 -15.39
C LEU A 56 -1.53 -18.68 -14.42
N GLY A 57 -2.46 -19.29 -13.70
CA GLY A 57 -3.11 -18.64 -12.57
C GLY A 57 -2.14 -18.45 -11.41
N GLY A 58 -2.44 -17.57 -10.52
CA GLY A 58 -1.67 -17.29 -9.32
C GLY A 58 -2.59 -17.07 -8.13
N MET A 59 -1.94 -16.89 -7.02
CA MET A 59 -2.57 -16.58 -5.74
C MET A 59 -1.73 -15.49 -5.09
N ASP A 60 -2.40 -14.50 -4.51
CA ASP A 60 -1.76 -13.53 -3.65
C ASP A 60 -2.54 -13.39 -2.34
N LEU A 61 -1.85 -13.13 -1.24
CA LEU A 61 -2.40 -13.10 0.11
C LEU A 61 -2.23 -11.71 0.70
N THR A 62 -3.30 -11.19 1.26
CA THR A 62 -3.29 -9.96 2.07
C THR A 62 -4.44 -10.00 3.07
N ASP A 63 -4.39 -9.22 4.12
CA ASP A 63 -5.54 -8.95 4.96
C ASP A 63 -6.38 -7.83 4.30
N PHE A 64 -7.24 -8.24 3.39
CA PHE A 64 -7.99 -7.34 2.50
C PHE A 64 -9.00 -6.46 3.25
N ASN A 65 -9.70 -7.05 4.22
CA ASN A 65 -10.73 -6.35 5.00
C ASN A 65 -10.21 -5.81 6.33
N ARG A 66 -8.93 -6.02 6.63
CA ARG A 66 -8.23 -5.58 7.85
C ARG A 66 -8.81 -6.15 9.14
N ASP A 67 -9.30 -7.39 9.08
CA ASP A 67 -9.82 -8.11 10.24
C ASP A 67 -8.75 -8.91 11.00
N GLY A 68 -7.52 -8.91 10.53
CA GLY A 68 -6.38 -9.60 11.13
C GLY A 68 -6.11 -10.99 10.57
N TYR A 69 -6.90 -11.46 9.61
CA TYR A 69 -6.68 -12.74 8.92
C TYR A 69 -6.24 -12.53 7.48
N LEU A 70 -5.33 -13.36 6.98
CA LEU A 70 -4.94 -13.31 5.57
C LEU A 70 -6.06 -13.81 4.69
N ASP A 71 -6.52 -12.95 3.79
CA ASP A 71 -7.46 -13.24 2.72
C ASP A 71 -6.74 -13.69 1.45
N VAL A 72 -7.47 -14.22 0.51
CA VAL A 72 -6.92 -14.87 -0.68
C VAL A 72 -7.50 -14.25 -1.93
N TYR A 73 -6.64 -13.76 -2.82
CA TYR A 73 -7.01 -13.47 -4.20
C TYR A 73 -6.53 -14.59 -5.11
N LEU A 74 -7.46 -15.31 -5.70
CA LEU A 74 -7.17 -16.31 -6.73
C LEU A 74 -7.44 -15.72 -8.11
N HIS A 75 -6.47 -15.85 -9.01
CA HIS A 75 -6.61 -15.40 -10.38
C HIS A 75 -6.13 -16.46 -11.37
N GLY A 76 -6.74 -16.51 -12.55
CA GLY A 76 -6.40 -17.53 -13.56
C GLY A 76 -7.37 -17.57 -14.74
N SER A 77 -7.33 -18.66 -15.49
CA SER A 77 -8.02 -18.81 -16.79
C SER A 77 -9.55 -18.82 -16.74
N SER A 78 -10.17 -18.85 -15.56
CA SER A 78 -11.62 -18.92 -15.48
C SER A 78 -12.29 -17.68 -14.94
N LYS A 79 -11.99 -17.33 -13.71
CA LYS A 79 -12.42 -16.08 -13.04
C LYS A 79 -11.44 -15.77 -11.94
N SER A 80 -11.29 -14.48 -11.66
CA SER A 80 -10.58 -14.04 -10.47
C SER A 80 -11.57 -13.91 -9.32
N LYS A 81 -11.15 -14.22 -8.09
CA LYS A 81 -12.00 -14.17 -6.89
C LYS A 81 -11.21 -13.78 -5.68
N ILE A 82 -11.81 -12.95 -4.84
CA ILE A 82 -11.35 -12.69 -3.48
C ILE A 82 -12.13 -13.62 -2.54
N PHE A 83 -11.43 -14.25 -1.63
CA PHE A 83 -12.00 -15.07 -0.56
C PHE A 83 -11.58 -14.46 0.78
N LEU A 84 -12.57 -14.08 1.58
CA LEU A 84 -12.36 -13.61 2.94
C LEU A 84 -12.15 -14.80 3.86
N ASN A 85 -11.10 -14.74 4.66
CA ASN A 85 -10.81 -15.71 5.69
C ASN A 85 -11.48 -15.31 7.00
N GLN A 86 -12.47 -16.05 7.42
CA GLN A 86 -13.15 -15.86 8.70
C GLN A 86 -12.74 -16.93 9.71
N ASN A 87 -11.43 -16.94 10.05
CA ASN A 87 -10.87 -17.91 10.98
C ASN A 87 -11.18 -19.36 10.54
N GLU A 88 -10.50 -19.84 9.47
CA GLU A 88 -10.56 -21.19 8.88
C GLU A 88 -11.70 -21.41 7.85
N SER A 89 -12.64 -20.49 7.68
CA SER A 89 -13.57 -20.53 6.55
C SER A 89 -13.19 -19.49 5.52
N LEU A 90 -13.25 -19.86 4.25
CA LEU A 90 -13.04 -18.97 3.12
C LEU A 90 -14.39 -18.70 2.45
N ASP A 91 -14.87 -17.49 2.60
CA ASP A 91 -16.12 -17.02 2.00
C ASP A 91 -15.84 -16.15 0.77
N GLU A 92 -16.53 -16.45 -0.33
CA GLU A 92 -16.39 -15.67 -1.57
C GLU A 92 -16.87 -14.23 -1.34
N PHE A 93 -16.01 -13.26 -1.65
CA PHE A 93 -16.36 -11.85 -1.64
C PHE A 93 -16.86 -11.46 -3.04
N GLU A 94 -18.06 -10.89 -3.11
CA GLU A 94 -18.62 -10.37 -4.36
C GLU A 94 -18.03 -8.99 -4.65
N ASP A 95 -17.16 -8.92 -5.64
CA ASP A 95 -16.53 -7.69 -6.12
C ASP A 95 -16.72 -7.48 -7.62
N ASP A 96 -16.49 -6.24 -8.08
CA ASP A 96 -16.56 -5.87 -9.49
C ASP A 96 -15.34 -6.38 -10.31
N ILE A 97 -14.25 -6.78 -9.62
CA ILE A 97 -13.01 -7.28 -10.24
C ILE A 97 -13.11 -8.77 -10.51
N GLY A 98 -13.89 -9.52 -9.73
CA GLY A 98 -14.01 -10.98 -9.81
C GLY A 98 -14.67 -11.54 -11.08
N SER A 99 -15.25 -10.69 -11.92
CA SER A 99 -15.85 -11.13 -13.20
C SER A 99 -14.85 -11.28 -14.35
N LEU A 100 -13.58 -10.90 -14.13
CA LEU A 100 -12.57 -10.86 -15.18
C LEU A 100 -12.03 -12.28 -15.47
N ARG A 101 -12.18 -12.74 -16.70
CA ARG A 101 -11.48 -13.93 -17.20
C ARG A 101 -10.08 -13.52 -17.61
N ILE A 102 -9.09 -13.97 -16.87
CA ILE A 102 -7.73 -13.48 -16.98
C ILE A 102 -6.78 -14.62 -17.35
N LEU A 103 -6.34 -14.66 -18.61
CA LEU A 103 -5.28 -15.55 -19.05
C LEU A 103 -3.91 -14.91 -18.81
N TYR A 104 -2.91 -15.74 -18.50
CA TYR A 104 -1.52 -15.29 -18.34
C TYR A 104 -1.37 -14.08 -17.42
N SER A 105 -2.08 -14.08 -16.30
CA SER A 105 -2.21 -12.95 -15.40
C SER A 105 -1.17 -12.95 -14.29
N SER A 106 -0.84 -11.75 -13.84
CA SER A 106 -0.21 -11.47 -12.57
C SER A 106 -1.10 -10.48 -11.82
N ALA A 107 -1.30 -10.71 -10.54
CA ALA A 107 -1.96 -9.74 -9.68
C ALA A 107 -1.16 -9.62 -8.38
N ARG A 108 -1.02 -8.38 -7.88
CA ARG A 108 -0.23 -8.09 -6.67
C ARG A 108 -0.90 -7.02 -5.85
N TRP A 109 -0.99 -7.29 -4.57
CA TRP A 109 -1.42 -6.33 -3.58
C TRP A 109 -0.31 -5.35 -3.21
N GLY A 110 -0.65 -4.06 -3.05
CA GLY A 110 0.24 -3.00 -2.58
C GLY A 110 -0.58 -1.82 -2.11
N ASP A 111 -0.15 -1.13 -1.06
CA ASP A 111 -0.80 0.08 -0.54
C ASP A 111 -0.16 1.29 -1.22
N VAL A 112 -0.61 1.60 -2.46
CA VAL A 112 0.02 2.63 -3.30
C VAL A 112 -0.24 4.04 -2.82
N ASN A 113 -1.38 4.27 -2.16
CA ASN A 113 -1.76 5.60 -1.66
C ASN A 113 -1.43 5.80 -0.16
N MET A 114 -0.86 4.79 0.49
CA MET A 114 -0.42 4.82 1.88
C MET A 114 -1.55 5.12 2.87
N ASP A 115 -2.76 4.58 2.61
CA ASP A 115 -3.92 4.73 3.49
C ASP A 115 -4.16 3.50 4.40
N GLY A 116 -3.33 2.46 4.26
CA GLY A 116 -3.42 1.21 5.01
C GLY A 116 -4.34 0.17 4.40
N ALA A 117 -5.04 0.48 3.31
CA ALA A 117 -5.84 -0.48 2.56
C ALA A 117 -5.03 -1.06 1.39
N PRO A 118 -5.08 -2.38 1.14
CA PRO A 118 -4.34 -2.96 0.03
C PRO A 118 -5.00 -2.67 -1.31
N ASP A 119 -4.29 -1.97 -2.19
CA ASP A 119 -4.67 -1.76 -3.59
C ASP A 119 -4.25 -2.94 -4.45
N LEU A 120 -4.83 -3.10 -5.65
CA LEU A 120 -4.59 -4.24 -6.50
C LEU A 120 -4.10 -3.85 -7.89
N PHE A 121 -2.87 -4.24 -8.22
CA PHE A 121 -2.39 -4.18 -9.60
C PHE A 121 -2.66 -5.49 -10.33
N VAL A 122 -3.25 -5.41 -11.53
CA VAL A 122 -3.61 -6.59 -12.34
C VAL A 122 -3.05 -6.46 -13.75
N MET A 123 -2.34 -7.46 -14.19
CA MET A 123 -1.95 -7.68 -15.59
C MET A 123 -2.82 -8.79 -16.17
N ALA A 124 -3.48 -8.52 -17.31
CA ALA A 124 -4.49 -9.43 -17.82
C ALA A 124 -4.53 -9.51 -19.35
N GLN A 125 -4.88 -10.69 -19.84
CA GLN A 125 -5.32 -10.90 -21.20
C GLN A 125 -6.71 -11.52 -21.19
N GLU A 126 -7.69 -10.90 -21.83
CA GLU A 126 -9.04 -11.46 -21.96
C GLU A 126 -9.08 -12.57 -23.01
N GLU A 127 -9.64 -13.72 -22.64
CA GLU A 127 -9.73 -14.89 -23.51
C GLU A 127 -10.61 -14.64 -24.76
N SER A 128 -11.66 -13.83 -24.64
CA SER A 128 -12.68 -13.67 -25.68
C SER A 128 -12.37 -12.64 -26.76
N GLN A 129 -11.36 -11.78 -26.57
CA GLN A 129 -11.18 -10.60 -27.43
C GLN A 129 -9.73 -10.28 -27.78
N ASP A 130 -8.74 -11.09 -27.38
CA ASP A 130 -7.30 -10.76 -27.46
C ASP A 130 -6.95 -9.38 -26.86
N ILE A 131 -7.80 -8.90 -25.94
CA ILE A 131 -7.60 -7.61 -25.27
C ILE A 131 -6.60 -7.82 -24.14
N ILE A 132 -5.50 -7.08 -24.22
CA ILE A 132 -4.47 -7.04 -23.19
C ILE A 132 -4.61 -5.71 -22.46
N TRP A 133 -4.71 -5.77 -21.14
CA TRP A 133 -4.75 -4.59 -20.31
C TRP A 133 -4.03 -4.81 -18.97
N ASN A 134 -3.46 -3.75 -18.45
CA ASN A 134 -2.82 -3.70 -17.15
C ASN A 134 -3.40 -2.51 -16.40
N LYS A 135 -3.88 -2.72 -15.19
CA LYS A 135 -4.60 -1.71 -14.42
C LYS A 135 -4.25 -1.78 -12.94
N LEU A 136 -4.23 -0.62 -12.33
CA LEU A 136 -4.23 -0.43 -10.90
C LEU A 136 -5.67 -0.14 -10.44
N TYR A 137 -6.08 -0.78 -9.36
CA TYR A 137 -7.36 -0.58 -8.71
C TYR A 137 -7.11 -0.14 -7.27
N ILE A 138 -7.65 1.02 -6.92
CA ILE A 138 -7.56 1.60 -5.57
C ILE A 138 -8.72 1.07 -4.74
N GLN A 139 -8.43 0.54 -3.57
CA GLN A 139 -9.44 0.07 -2.63
C GLN A 139 -10.11 1.27 -1.93
N ASN A 140 -11.44 1.32 -1.98
CA ASN A 140 -12.24 2.31 -1.26
C ASN A 140 -12.50 1.87 0.20
N PRO A 141 -12.88 2.80 1.09
CA PRO A 141 -13.18 2.47 2.49
C PRO A 141 -14.32 1.47 2.71
N ASP A 142 -15.15 1.23 1.70
CA ASP A 142 -16.23 0.22 1.72
C ASP A 142 -15.82 -1.12 1.09
N ASN A 143 -14.51 -1.32 0.88
CA ASN A 143 -13.90 -2.48 0.23
C ASN A 143 -14.28 -2.68 -1.25
N THR A 144 -14.87 -1.68 -1.89
CA THR A 144 -15.01 -1.66 -3.36
C THR A 144 -13.74 -1.14 -4.01
N PHE A 145 -13.65 -1.22 -5.34
CA PHE A 145 -12.46 -0.79 -6.08
C PHE A 145 -12.79 0.29 -7.11
N THR A 146 -11.91 1.26 -7.21
CA THR A 146 -11.93 2.28 -8.27
C THR A 146 -10.68 2.14 -9.14
N PRO A 147 -10.81 2.00 -10.48
CA PRO A 147 -9.64 2.00 -11.35
C PRO A 147 -8.87 3.31 -11.25
N ASP A 148 -7.53 3.24 -11.13
CA ASP A 148 -6.68 4.43 -11.21
C ASP A 148 -6.83 5.11 -12.58
N PRO A 149 -7.25 6.39 -12.63
CA PRO A 149 -7.45 7.11 -13.87
C PRO A 149 -6.17 7.76 -14.42
N TYR A 150 -5.08 7.75 -13.68
CA TYR A 150 -3.90 8.55 -13.98
C TYR A 150 -2.79 7.78 -14.66
N THR A 151 -2.57 6.54 -14.25
CA THR A 151 -1.45 5.74 -14.75
C THR A 151 -1.82 4.97 -16.00
N VAL A 152 -1.02 5.14 -17.04
CA VAL A 152 -1.17 4.38 -18.30
C VAL A 152 -0.07 3.33 -18.39
N PHE A 153 -0.44 2.08 -18.23
CA PHE A 153 0.48 0.95 -18.37
C PHE A 153 0.54 0.45 -19.81
N PRO A 154 1.71 -0.01 -20.28
CA PRO A 154 1.80 -0.68 -21.57
C PRO A 154 0.99 -1.99 -21.57
N SER A 155 0.39 -2.34 -22.69
CA SER A 155 -0.30 -3.63 -22.85
C SER A 155 0.72 -4.77 -22.88
N LEU A 156 0.93 -5.40 -21.74
CA LEU A 156 1.87 -6.52 -21.55
C LEU A 156 1.11 -7.79 -21.19
N PHE A 157 1.52 -8.90 -21.75
CA PHE A 157 0.99 -10.22 -21.43
C PHE A 157 2.12 -11.22 -21.18
N ASN A 158 1.77 -12.36 -20.59
CA ASN A 158 2.75 -13.37 -20.21
C ASN A 158 3.90 -12.76 -19.38
N GLY A 159 3.51 -11.95 -18.41
CA GLY A 159 4.40 -11.16 -17.58
C GLY A 159 4.21 -11.41 -16.09
N ASN A 160 4.86 -10.60 -15.31
CA ASN A 160 4.74 -10.57 -13.85
C ASN A 160 4.96 -9.16 -13.34
N SER A 161 4.61 -8.95 -12.07
CA SER A 161 4.80 -7.68 -11.36
C SER A 161 5.25 -7.91 -9.93
N ALA A 162 5.86 -6.91 -9.32
CA ALA A 162 6.19 -6.89 -7.91
C ALA A 162 6.19 -5.45 -7.38
N TRP A 163 5.86 -5.32 -6.09
CA TRP A 163 5.99 -4.07 -5.34
C TRP A 163 7.27 -4.07 -4.51
N GLY A 164 7.91 -2.92 -4.39
CA GLY A 164 9.07 -2.68 -3.55
C GLY A 164 9.41 -1.20 -3.49
N ASP A 165 9.84 -0.72 -2.35
CA ASP A 165 10.36 0.63 -2.14
C ASP A 165 11.81 0.64 -2.65
N TYR A 166 12.01 0.94 -3.95
CA TYR A 166 13.33 0.78 -4.58
C TYR A 166 14.24 2.00 -4.43
N ASP A 167 13.65 3.15 -4.16
CA ASP A 167 14.40 4.40 -3.97
C ASP A 167 14.47 4.86 -2.51
N ASN A 168 13.96 4.03 -1.59
CA ASN A 168 13.98 4.24 -0.14
C ASN A 168 13.27 5.54 0.31
N ASP A 169 12.24 5.97 -0.40
CA ASP A 169 11.46 7.13 -0.02
C ASP A 169 10.30 6.79 0.93
N GLY A 170 10.03 5.51 1.13
CA GLY A 170 9.10 4.97 2.12
C GLY A 170 7.75 4.57 1.54
N ASP A 171 7.52 4.65 0.25
CA ASP A 171 6.31 4.16 -0.38
C ASP A 171 6.58 3.02 -1.38
N PRO A 172 5.55 2.22 -1.76
CA PRO A 172 5.76 1.09 -2.65
C PRO A 172 5.77 1.52 -4.11
N ASP A 173 6.83 1.16 -4.81
CA ASP A 173 6.97 1.29 -6.26
C ASP A 173 6.62 0.00 -6.97
N LEU A 174 6.39 0.07 -8.29
CA LEU A 174 5.95 -1.07 -9.09
C LEU A 174 6.94 -1.42 -10.19
N ILE A 175 7.36 -2.68 -10.24
CA ILE A 175 8.03 -3.27 -11.40
C ILE A 175 7.08 -4.18 -12.17
N VAL A 176 7.11 -4.09 -13.50
CA VAL A 176 6.33 -4.96 -14.39
C VAL A 176 7.20 -5.49 -15.53
N CYS A 177 6.98 -6.71 -15.94
CA CYS A 177 7.55 -7.22 -17.20
C CYS A 177 6.51 -7.95 -18.03
N GLY A 178 6.80 -8.12 -19.30
CA GLY A 178 5.95 -8.91 -20.17
C GLY A 178 6.31 -8.79 -21.64
N GLN A 179 5.61 -9.59 -22.43
CA GLN A 179 5.68 -9.54 -23.88
C GLN A 179 4.76 -8.41 -24.38
N THR A 180 5.26 -7.63 -25.34
CA THR A 180 4.46 -6.61 -26.03
C THR A 180 3.64 -7.21 -27.17
N ALA A 181 2.82 -6.39 -27.83
CA ALA A 181 2.12 -6.81 -29.07
C ALA A 181 3.08 -7.25 -30.19
N ASP A 182 4.33 -6.77 -30.19
CA ASP A 182 5.38 -7.35 -31.05
C ASP A 182 5.87 -8.68 -30.45
N PRO A 183 5.67 -9.81 -31.12
CA PRO A 183 6.06 -11.13 -30.61
C PRO A 183 7.57 -11.29 -30.40
N ASN A 184 8.38 -10.38 -30.93
CA ASN A 184 9.84 -10.39 -30.78
C ASN A 184 10.32 -9.43 -29.67
N SER A 185 9.42 -8.76 -28.99
CA SER A 185 9.73 -7.77 -27.95
C SER A 185 9.20 -8.20 -26.59
N SER A 186 10.03 -8.04 -25.58
CA SER A 186 9.68 -8.10 -24.17
C SER A 186 10.29 -6.90 -23.46
N VAL A 187 9.61 -6.39 -22.46
CA VAL A 187 10.04 -5.21 -21.71
C VAL A 187 9.99 -5.48 -20.22
N THR A 188 10.77 -4.74 -19.48
CA THR A 188 10.68 -4.57 -18.03
C THR A 188 10.61 -3.07 -17.76
N ARG A 189 9.68 -2.62 -16.91
CA ARG A 189 9.45 -1.22 -16.60
C ARG A 189 9.35 -1.03 -15.10
N PHE A 190 9.94 0.06 -14.61
CA PHE A 190 9.72 0.58 -13.29
C PHE A 190 8.72 1.73 -13.31
N TYR A 191 7.92 1.83 -12.25
CA TYR A 191 7.01 2.92 -11.97
C TYR A 191 7.27 3.39 -10.55
N GLN A 192 7.74 4.62 -10.42
CA GLN A 192 7.94 5.30 -9.16
C GLN A 192 6.61 5.86 -8.66
N ASN A 193 6.35 5.73 -7.37
CA ASN A 193 5.14 6.21 -6.72
C ASN A 193 5.30 7.65 -6.22
N GLU A 194 5.53 8.61 -7.12
CA GLU A 194 5.74 10.01 -6.77
C GLU A 194 4.93 10.98 -7.66
N PRO A 195 4.05 11.78 -7.07
CA PRO A 195 3.67 11.84 -5.65
C PRO A 195 2.88 10.60 -5.22
N ILE A 196 2.91 10.27 -3.93
CA ILE A 196 2.21 9.11 -3.35
C ILE A 196 0.81 8.93 -3.94
N GLY A 197 0.49 7.70 -4.34
CA GLY A 197 -0.75 7.34 -5.01
C GLY A 197 -0.73 7.56 -6.52
N ARG A 198 0.41 7.92 -7.11
CA ARG A 198 0.54 8.14 -8.54
C ARG A 198 1.81 7.52 -9.12
N LEU A 199 1.64 6.43 -9.85
CA LEU A 199 2.74 5.73 -10.49
C LEU A 199 3.20 6.44 -11.77
N ILE A 200 4.48 6.81 -11.85
CA ILE A 200 5.12 7.45 -13.01
C ILE A 200 6.24 6.53 -13.51
N GLU A 201 6.26 6.25 -14.81
CA GLU A 201 7.32 5.41 -15.40
C GLU A 201 8.70 6.04 -15.20
N ASP A 202 9.60 5.32 -14.52
CA ASP A 202 11.00 5.66 -14.44
C ASP A 202 11.74 5.12 -15.66
N THR A 203 12.07 6.01 -16.57
CA THR A 203 12.78 5.69 -17.82
C THR A 203 14.30 5.70 -17.67
N SER A 204 14.82 5.97 -16.49
CA SER A 204 16.27 5.98 -16.20
C SER A 204 16.86 4.58 -16.05
N GLN A 205 16.01 3.58 -15.77
CA GLN A 205 16.42 2.21 -15.50
C GLN A 205 16.73 1.44 -16.79
N ASP A 206 17.93 0.84 -16.85
CA ASP A 206 18.35 -0.01 -17.98
C ASP A 206 18.21 -1.51 -17.59
N LEU A 207 16.97 -1.99 -17.61
CA LEU A 207 16.66 -3.38 -17.26
C LEU A 207 16.43 -4.26 -18.50
N ILE A 208 16.87 -5.51 -18.39
CA ILE A 208 16.61 -6.47 -19.46
C ILE A 208 15.12 -6.77 -19.59
N GLY A 209 14.59 -6.69 -20.81
CA GLY A 209 13.20 -7.03 -21.09
C GLY A 209 12.92 -8.53 -20.96
N LEU A 210 11.98 -8.90 -20.10
CA LEU A 210 11.62 -10.28 -19.80
C LEU A 210 10.16 -10.57 -20.11
N LYS A 211 9.86 -11.84 -20.41
CA LYS A 211 8.53 -12.43 -20.38
C LYS A 211 8.56 -13.74 -19.60
N ALA A 212 7.41 -14.18 -19.13
CA ALA A 212 7.28 -15.35 -18.25
C ALA A 212 8.24 -15.26 -17.05
N GLY A 213 8.48 -14.05 -16.59
CA GLY A 213 9.48 -13.73 -15.60
C GLY A 213 8.96 -13.84 -14.16
N ALA A 214 9.91 -13.75 -13.24
CA ALA A 214 9.68 -13.54 -11.83
C ALA A 214 10.65 -12.48 -11.30
N PHE A 215 10.20 -11.73 -10.32
CA PHE A 215 10.98 -10.70 -9.63
C PHE A 215 11.03 -10.99 -8.14
N HIS A 216 12.13 -10.60 -7.53
CA HIS A 216 12.27 -10.58 -6.08
C HIS A 216 13.12 -9.38 -5.68
N PHE A 217 12.54 -8.49 -4.88
CA PHE A 217 13.25 -7.41 -4.22
C PHE A 217 13.86 -7.96 -2.92
N VAL A 218 15.14 -7.74 -2.73
CA VAL A 218 15.89 -8.26 -1.59
C VAL A 218 17.16 -7.46 -1.37
N ASP A 219 17.45 -7.06 -0.15
CA ASP A 219 18.75 -6.55 0.26
C ASP A 219 19.74 -7.71 0.30
N ILE A 220 20.67 -7.80 -0.68
CA ILE A 220 21.62 -8.93 -0.82
C ILE A 220 23.00 -8.63 -0.25
N ASP A 221 23.34 -7.37 0.01
CA ASP A 221 24.64 -6.97 0.53
C ASP A 221 24.59 -6.22 1.88
N ILE A 222 23.39 -6.16 2.47
CA ILE A 222 23.11 -5.65 3.83
C ILE A 222 23.41 -4.14 3.95
N ASP A 223 23.13 -3.36 2.92
CA ASP A 223 23.25 -1.91 2.96
C ASP A 223 21.95 -1.20 3.32
N GLY A 224 20.82 -1.93 3.31
CA GLY A 224 19.50 -1.49 3.73
C GLY A 224 18.62 -1.03 2.59
N ASP A 225 19.07 -1.11 1.34
CA ASP A 225 18.25 -0.87 0.17
C ASP A 225 17.85 -2.18 -0.55
N LEU A 226 16.86 -2.11 -1.42
CA LEU A 226 16.35 -3.28 -2.11
C LEU A 226 17.02 -3.46 -3.46
N ASP A 227 17.83 -4.51 -3.57
CA ASP A 227 18.33 -5.02 -4.83
C ASP A 227 17.25 -5.78 -5.59
N LEU A 228 17.50 -6.08 -6.86
CA LEU A 228 16.55 -6.77 -7.70
C LEU A 228 17.16 -8.05 -8.30
N ILE A 229 16.47 -9.16 -8.08
CA ILE A 229 16.74 -10.41 -8.79
C ILE A 229 15.57 -10.70 -9.72
N CYS A 230 15.86 -10.94 -10.97
CA CYS A 230 14.84 -11.29 -11.95
C CYS A 230 15.26 -12.49 -12.80
N THR A 231 14.29 -13.33 -13.13
CA THR A 231 14.49 -14.47 -14.05
C THR A 231 13.40 -14.48 -15.11
N GLY A 232 13.66 -15.04 -16.27
CA GLY A 232 12.67 -15.11 -17.34
C GLY A 232 13.27 -15.38 -18.72
N CYS A 233 12.43 -15.30 -19.73
CA CYS A 233 12.83 -15.41 -21.12
C CYS A 233 13.10 -14.02 -21.70
N SER A 234 14.33 -13.74 -22.08
CA SER A 234 14.67 -12.54 -22.84
C SER A 234 14.51 -12.77 -24.33
N LYS A 235 13.71 -11.93 -24.98
CA LYS A 235 13.59 -11.93 -26.43
C LYS A 235 14.83 -11.35 -27.11
N LEU A 236 15.49 -10.38 -26.45
CA LEU A 236 16.72 -9.77 -26.94
C LEU A 236 17.88 -10.79 -26.99
N GLU A 237 18.09 -11.51 -25.88
CA GLU A 237 19.17 -12.50 -25.76
C GLU A 237 18.77 -13.90 -26.28
N GLN A 238 17.50 -14.11 -26.62
CA GLN A 238 16.91 -15.37 -27.08
C GLN A 238 17.18 -16.57 -26.17
N LYS A 239 17.22 -16.34 -24.88
CA LYS A 239 17.47 -17.38 -23.87
C LYS A 239 16.72 -17.12 -22.57
N LEU A 240 16.66 -18.15 -21.73
CA LEU A 240 16.33 -18.04 -20.33
C LEU A 240 17.54 -17.51 -19.56
N LEU A 241 17.30 -16.61 -18.64
CA LEU A 241 18.37 -16.00 -17.84
C LEU A 241 17.86 -15.55 -16.47
N THR A 242 18.78 -15.42 -15.54
CA THR A 242 18.61 -14.69 -14.29
C THR A 242 19.56 -13.49 -14.30
N ARG A 243 19.08 -12.35 -13.83
CA ARG A 243 19.89 -11.15 -13.62
C ARG A 243 19.77 -10.71 -12.17
N VAL A 244 20.90 -10.33 -11.63
CA VAL A 244 21.03 -9.66 -10.34
C VAL A 244 21.42 -8.22 -10.62
N TYR A 245 20.67 -7.29 -10.06
CA TYR A 245 20.94 -5.87 -10.13
C TYR A 245 21.12 -5.33 -8.73
N ILE A 246 22.16 -4.53 -8.54
CA ILE A 246 22.48 -3.84 -7.31
C ILE A 246 21.90 -2.45 -7.36
N ASN A 247 21.29 -2.04 -6.28
CA ASN A 247 20.67 -0.73 -6.13
C ASN A 247 21.69 0.30 -5.58
N GLU A 248 22.73 0.61 -6.36
CA GLU A 248 23.78 1.54 -5.92
C GLU A 248 24.17 2.52 -7.06
N PRO A 249 23.99 3.81 -6.88
CA PRO A 249 23.35 4.48 -5.73
C PRO A 249 21.85 4.19 -5.65
N VAL A 250 21.26 4.32 -4.46
CA VAL A 250 19.83 4.10 -4.22
C VAL A 250 18.96 4.71 -5.32
N GLY A 251 17.99 3.94 -5.81
CA GLY A 251 17.11 4.33 -6.91
C GLY A 251 17.70 4.07 -8.30
N ILE A 252 18.92 3.51 -8.43
CA ILE A 252 19.54 3.20 -9.73
C ILE A 252 20.09 1.78 -9.74
N TYR A 253 19.48 0.93 -10.57
CA TYR A 253 19.91 -0.46 -10.72
C TYR A 253 21.06 -0.64 -11.69
N SER A 254 22.13 -1.28 -11.23
CA SER A 254 23.28 -1.66 -12.04
C SER A 254 23.46 -3.18 -12.01
N PRO A 255 23.78 -3.84 -13.15
CA PRO A 255 24.03 -5.28 -13.13
C PRO A 255 25.16 -5.66 -12.18
N ALA A 256 24.94 -6.64 -11.28
CA ALA A 256 26.01 -7.19 -10.46
C ALA A 256 27.17 -7.73 -11.29
N THR A 257 28.37 -7.71 -10.75
CA THR A 257 29.59 -8.17 -11.44
C THR A 257 29.51 -9.66 -11.80
N ASP A 258 29.02 -10.46 -10.86
CA ASP A 258 28.81 -11.90 -11.06
C ASP A 258 27.32 -12.19 -11.25
N GLN A 259 26.97 -12.82 -12.37
CA GLN A 259 25.60 -13.17 -12.70
C GLN A 259 25.37 -14.66 -12.50
N ILE A 260 24.13 -15.03 -12.14
CA ILE A 260 23.73 -16.43 -12.00
C ILE A 260 23.59 -17.06 -13.39
N ASP A 261 24.43 -18.07 -13.71
CA ASP A 261 24.35 -18.82 -14.96
C ASP A 261 23.26 -19.91 -14.91
N PHE A 262 22.04 -19.48 -14.62
CA PHE A 262 20.84 -20.31 -14.63
C PHE A 262 19.64 -19.41 -14.84
N GLY A 263 18.79 -19.73 -15.78
CA GLY A 263 17.58 -18.95 -16.03
C GLY A 263 16.38 -19.87 -16.18
N VAL A 264 15.25 -19.42 -15.68
CA VAL A 264 13.97 -20.14 -15.76
C VAL A 264 12.85 -19.23 -16.22
N ALA A 265 11.82 -19.84 -16.79
CA ALA A 265 10.56 -19.17 -17.08
C ALA A 265 9.42 -19.79 -16.25
N TYR A 266 8.35 -19.05 -16.05
CA TYR A 266 7.15 -19.52 -15.35
C TYR A 266 7.40 -20.06 -13.94
N GLY A 267 8.40 -19.55 -13.27
CA GLY A 267 8.83 -20.02 -11.98
C GLY A 267 8.73 -18.96 -10.89
N THR A 268 9.47 -19.19 -9.82
CA THR A 268 9.54 -18.30 -8.67
C THR A 268 10.97 -18.09 -8.21
N ILE A 269 11.19 -16.95 -7.57
CA ILE A 269 12.36 -16.63 -6.78
C ILE A 269 11.88 -16.41 -5.36
N ASP A 270 12.63 -16.88 -4.37
CA ASP A 270 12.45 -16.56 -2.97
C ASP A 270 13.81 -16.44 -2.28
N ALA A 271 13.87 -15.65 -1.21
CA ALA A 271 15.12 -15.33 -0.55
C ALA A 271 14.98 -15.32 0.98
N VAL A 272 15.92 -15.97 1.66
CA VAL A 272 16.00 -16.01 3.12
C VAL A 272 17.42 -16.39 3.48
N ASP A 273 17.91 -16.01 4.65
CA ASP A 273 19.17 -16.55 5.17
C ASP A 273 18.97 -18.02 5.57
N PHE A 274 19.21 -18.89 4.59
CA PHE A 274 18.99 -20.34 4.72
C PHE A 274 20.09 -21.03 5.52
N ASN A 275 21.28 -20.43 5.57
CA ASN A 275 22.45 -21.01 6.21
C ASN A 275 22.88 -20.30 7.50
N LEU A 276 22.16 -19.25 7.92
CA LEU A 276 22.38 -18.44 9.12
C LEU A 276 23.76 -17.74 9.13
N ASP A 277 24.21 -17.25 7.98
CA ASP A 277 25.47 -16.49 7.88
C ASP A 277 25.26 -14.97 7.79
N GLY A 278 24.01 -14.53 7.85
CA GLY A 278 23.61 -13.12 7.86
C GLY A 278 23.18 -12.59 6.49
N TYR A 279 23.43 -13.31 5.40
CA TYR A 279 23.07 -12.90 4.05
C TYR A 279 21.90 -13.72 3.52
N LYS A 280 20.98 -13.09 2.82
CA LYS A 280 19.86 -13.81 2.22
C LYS A 280 20.33 -14.66 1.04
N ASP A 281 20.09 -15.96 1.13
CA ASP A 281 20.31 -16.98 0.10
C ASP A 281 19.08 -17.07 -0.82
N LEU A 282 19.22 -17.72 -1.98
CA LEU A 282 18.17 -17.76 -2.99
C LEU A 282 17.69 -19.18 -3.28
N VAL A 283 16.40 -19.32 -3.54
CA VAL A 283 15.85 -20.42 -4.32
C VAL A 283 15.28 -19.88 -5.62
N ILE A 284 15.67 -20.50 -6.72
CA ILE A 284 15.16 -20.20 -8.07
C ILE A 284 14.64 -21.50 -8.66
N THR A 285 13.38 -21.49 -9.09
CA THR A 285 12.78 -22.68 -9.72
C THR A 285 11.85 -22.29 -10.85
N GLY A 286 11.68 -23.17 -11.83
CA GLY A 286 10.81 -22.96 -12.99
C GLY A 286 11.18 -23.84 -14.17
N ALA A 287 10.66 -23.50 -15.34
CA ALA A 287 11.01 -24.17 -16.59
C ALA A 287 12.41 -23.73 -17.06
N ASP A 288 13.35 -24.65 -17.08
CA ASP A 288 14.72 -24.46 -17.59
C ASP A 288 14.85 -24.70 -19.10
N SER A 289 13.82 -25.28 -19.72
CA SER A 289 13.75 -25.51 -21.15
C SER A 289 12.33 -25.28 -21.67
N VAL A 290 12.20 -24.36 -22.63
CA VAL A 290 10.93 -23.98 -23.27
C VAL A 290 11.09 -24.05 -24.80
N GLN A 291 10.23 -24.83 -25.48
CA GLN A 291 10.28 -24.96 -26.93
C GLN A 291 9.74 -23.69 -27.62
N ASN A 292 10.55 -23.09 -28.49
CA ASN A 292 10.42 -21.71 -28.98
C ASN A 292 9.13 -21.33 -29.72
N ASN A 293 8.33 -22.26 -30.25
CA ASN A 293 7.18 -21.89 -31.09
C ASN A 293 5.80 -22.14 -30.49
N ALA A 294 5.73 -22.77 -29.31
CA ALA A 294 4.44 -23.07 -28.66
C ALA A 294 4.44 -22.83 -27.14
N GLY A 295 5.51 -22.27 -26.58
CA GLY A 295 5.62 -22.12 -25.11
C GLY A 295 5.67 -23.47 -24.37
N LYS A 296 5.99 -24.56 -25.06
CA LYS A 296 6.01 -25.91 -24.48
C LYS A 296 7.15 -26.03 -23.46
N ILE A 297 6.81 -26.24 -22.19
CA ILE A 297 7.77 -26.54 -21.13
C ILE A 297 8.26 -27.97 -21.33
N ILE A 298 9.58 -28.18 -21.46
CA ILE A 298 10.19 -29.50 -21.67
C ILE A 298 10.70 -30.05 -20.34
N SER A 299 11.28 -29.21 -19.51
CA SER A 299 11.84 -29.59 -18.23
C SER A 299 11.70 -28.46 -17.20
N MET A 300 11.75 -28.83 -15.94
CA MET A 300 11.79 -27.92 -14.83
C MET A 300 12.96 -28.25 -13.91
N GLU A 301 13.63 -27.25 -13.39
CA GLU A 301 14.72 -27.39 -12.45
C GLU A 301 14.58 -26.36 -11.33
N GLY A 302 15.04 -26.71 -10.15
CA GLY A 302 15.17 -25.80 -9.02
C GLY A 302 16.56 -25.82 -8.45
N ARG A 303 17.06 -24.68 -8.03
CA ARG A 303 18.38 -24.49 -7.45
C ARG A 303 18.35 -23.61 -6.24
N VAL A 304 19.09 -23.99 -5.20
CA VAL A 304 19.36 -23.17 -4.02
C VAL A 304 20.79 -22.64 -4.13
N TYR A 305 20.93 -21.34 -3.95
CA TYR A 305 22.19 -20.62 -4.03
C TYR A 305 22.51 -19.96 -2.73
N LYS A 306 23.75 -20.13 -2.26
CA LYS A 306 24.31 -19.35 -1.18
C LYS A 306 24.74 -17.98 -1.68
N ASN A 307 24.34 -16.93 -0.96
CA ASN A 307 24.90 -15.59 -1.08
C ASN A 307 26.27 -15.52 -0.36
N ASN A 308 27.30 -15.09 -1.04
CA ASN A 308 28.65 -15.01 -0.48
C ASN A 308 28.95 -13.65 0.21
N GLY A 309 27.97 -12.74 0.26
CA GLY A 309 28.10 -11.40 0.87
C GLY A 309 28.94 -10.41 0.06
N ASN A 310 29.26 -10.73 -1.18
CA ASN A 310 30.07 -9.90 -2.09
C ASN A 310 29.40 -9.79 -3.48
N GLN A 311 28.07 -9.77 -3.50
CA GLN A 311 27.25 -9.70 -4.72
C GLN A 311 27.44 -10.92 -5.65
N SER A 312 27.94 -12.03 -5.12
CA SER A 312 28.09 -13.28 -5.87
C SER A 312 27.35 -14.44 -5.20
N PHE A 313 27.00 -15.44 -5.99
CA PHE A 313 26.21 -16.59 -5.53
C PHE A 313 26.90 -17.91 -5.86
N THR A 314 26.87 -18.87 -4.94
CA THR A 314 27.40 -20.21 -5.13
C THR A 314 26.25 -21.22 -5.09
N LEU A 315 26.14 -22.08 -6.11
CA LEU A 315 25.18 -23.17 -6.12
C LEU A 315 25.43 -24.11 -4.92
N LEU A 316 24.44 -24.21 -4.02
CA LEU A 316 24.48 -25.15 -2.90
C LEU A 316 23.88 -26.50 -3.28
N GLN A 317 22.71 -26.49 -3.89
CA GLN A 317 21.95 -27.69 -4.13
C GLN A 317 20.99 -27.54 -5.31
N THR A 318 20.87 -28.60 -6.11
CA THR A 318 19.76 -28.77 -7.05
C THR A 318 18.60 -29.48 -6.33
N ILE A 319 17.41 -28.95 -6.48
CA ILE A 319 16.17 -29.48 -5.91
C ILE A 319 15.25 -30.02 -7.00
N PRO A 320 14.23 -30.84 -6.67
CA PRO A 320 13.26 -31.27 -7.65
C PRO A 320 12.71 -30.10 -8.45
N GLY A 321 12.65 -30.25 -9.76
CA GLY A 321 12.13 -29.22 -10.64
C GLY A 321 10.66 -28.93 -10.33
N ALA A 322 10.36 -27.68 -10.05
CA ALA A 322 9.06 -27.24 -9.62
C ALA A 322 8.72 -25.89 -10.21
N ARG A 323 7.46 -25.54 -10.19
CA ARG A 323 6.99 -24.22 -10.57
C ARG A 323 7.12 -23.22 -9.41
N VAL A 324 6.85 -23.69 -8.20
CA VAL A 324 6.86 -22.85 -7.00
C VAL A 324 7.77 -23.47 -5.96
N ALA A 325 8.64 -22.68 -5.40
CA ALA A 325 9.37 -22.98 -4.18
C ALA A 325 9.29 -21.78 -3.23
N ARG A 326 9.09 -22.06 -1.93
CA ARG A 326 9.00 -21.04 -0.89
C ARG A 326 9.70 -21.52 0.37
N PHE A 327 10.41 -20.61 0.99
CA PHE A 327 10.97 -20.83 2.32
C PHE A 327 9.91 -20.65 3.41
N ALA A 328 10.00 -21.43 4.47
CA ALA A 328 9.19 -21.33 5.67
C ALA A 328 9.87 -22.11 6.81
N ASP A 329 9.72 -21.70 8.05
CA ASP A 329 10.12 -22.49 9.22
C ASP A 329 8.98 -23.47 9.55
N ILE A 330 9.01 -24.66 8.93
CA ILE A 330 7.90 -25.62 8.96
C ILE A 330 7.89 -26.43 10.26
N ASN A 331 9.07 -26.77 10.78
CA ASN A 331 9.22 -27.58 11.97
C ASN A 331 9.45 -26.78 13.25
N LEU A 332 9.41 -25.42 13.16
CA LEU A 332 9.59 -24.46 14.25
C LEU A 332 10.95 -24.58 14.99
N ASP A 333 12.00 -24.92 14.25
CA ASP A 333 13.36 -24.95 14.80
C ASP A 333 14.10 -23.63 14.60
N SER A 334 13.43 -22.61 14.07
CA SER A 334 13.94 -21.27 13.74
C SER A 334 14.93 -21.25 12.58
N ILE A 335 14.98 -22.31 11.80
CA ILE A 335 15.80 -22.41 10.58
C ILE A 335 14.85 -22.56 9.39
N PRO A 336 15.01 -21.78 8.32
CA PRO A 336 14.11 -21.89 7.17
C PRO A 336 14.21 -23.25 6.48
N ASP A 337 13.09 -23.90 6.29
CA ASP A 337 12.88 -25.06 5.45
C ASP A 337 12.39 -24.65 4.06
N LEU A 338 12.19 -25.59 3.17
CA LEU A 338 11.72 -25.33 1.81
C LEU A 338 10.52 -26.19 1.45
N ILE A 339 9.44 -25.56 0.99
CA ILE A 339 8.34 -26.25 0.33
C ILE A 339 8.46 -26.09 -1.17
N VAL A 340 8.28 -27.18 -1.91
CA VAL A 340 8.42 -27.26 -3.37
C VAL A 340 7.16 -27.88 -3.96
N ASN A 341 6.51 -27.17 -4.87
CA ASN A 341 5.31 -27.62 -5.55
C ASN A 341 5.50 -27.60 -7.06
N GLY A 342 5.20 -28.70 -7.73
CA GLY A 342 5.42 -28.80 -9.17
C GLY A 342 4.93 -30.09 -9.79
N THR A 343 5.37 -30.29 -11.02
CA THR A 343 5.13 -31.51 -11.78
C THR A 343 6.40 -31.89 -12.53
N THR A 344 6.68 -33.17 -12.61
CA THR A 344 7.78 -33.70 -13.42
C THR A 344 7.39 -33.87 -14.89
N ASP A 345 6.10 -33.88 -15.21
CA ASP A 345 5.55 -33.90 -16.56
C ASP A 345 4.42 -32.89 -16.71
N PHE A 346 4.73 -31.77 -17.33
CA PHE A 346 3.80 -30.66 -17.50
C PHE A 346 2.58 -30.98 -18.37
N TYR A 347 2.69 -32.00 -19.24
CA TYR A 347 1.65 -32.30 -20.23
C TYR A 347 0.70 -33.43 -19.82
N ASN A 348 1.15 -34.36 -19.00
CA ASN A 348 0.35 -35.54 -18.66
C ASN A 348 -0.30 -35.42 -17.26
N GLY A 349 0.07 -34.44 -16.43
CA GLY A 349 -0.55 -34.21 -15.14
C GLY A 349 -0.34 -35.31 -14.09
N ASP A 350 0.16 -36.46 -14.49
CA ASP A 350 0.22 -37.67 -13.65
C ASP A 350 1.36 -37.67 -12.62
N SER A 351 2.15 -36.62 -12.56
CA SER A 351 3.35 -36.54 -11.72
C SER A 351 3.49 -35.24 -10.92
N SER A 352 2.37 -34.61 -10.60
CA SER A 352 2.37 -33.47 -9.68
C SER A 352 2.80 -33.92 -8.26
N PHE A 353 3.55 -33.05 -7.59
CA PHE A 353 4.02 -33.32 -6.24
C PHE A 353 4.09 -32.03 -5.41
N THR A 354 3.92 -32.19 -4.13
CA THR A 354 4.33 -31.21 -3.12
C THR A 354 5.31 -31.90 -2.19
N LYS A 355 6.46 -31.30 -1.95
CA LYS A 355 7.50 -31.82 -1.07
C LYS A 355 7.92 -30.76 -0.08
N VAL A 356 8.05 -31.17 1.17
CA VAL A 356 8.73 -30.44 2.22
C VAL A 356 10.17 -30.96 2.30
N LEU A 357 11.11 -30.04 2.24
CA LEU A 357 12.54 -30.31 2.38
C LEU A 357 13.01 -29.61 3.65
N LEU A 358 13.23 -30.39 4.70
CA LEU A 358 13.69 -29.85 5.98
C LEU A 358 15.17 -29.51 5.89
N ASN A 359 15.51 -28.34 6.45
CA ASN A 359 16.88 -27.91 6.62
C ASN A 359 17.49 -28.65 7.82
N ASN A 360 18.54 -29.40 7.61
CA ASN A 360 19.16 -30.25 8.63
C ASN A 360 20.40 -29.61 9.27
N GLN A 361 20.54 -28.29 9.20
CA GLN A 361 21.63 -27.60 9.85
C GLN A 361 21.52 -27.77 11.39
N SER A 362 22.65 -27.76 12.06
CA SER A 362 22.72 -27.82 13.52
C SER A 362 22.89 -26.47 14.20
N ALA A 363 22.76 -25.40 13.43
CA ALA A 363 22.81 -24.04 13.96
C ALA A 363 21.54 -23.72 14.77
N THR A 364 21.59 -22.68 15.58
CA THR A 364 20.44 -22.17 16.33
C THR A 364 20.28 -20.69 16.02
N ASN A 365 19.09 -20.29 15.62
CA ASN A 365 18.73 -18.88 15.46
C ASN A 365 17.87 -18.44 16.64
N LYS A 366 18.07 -17.20 17.11
CA LYS A 366 17.22 -16.57 18.10
C LYS A 366 16.34 -15.53 17.45
N ARG A 367 15.18 -15.30 18.04
CA ARG A 367 14.33 -14.19 17.62
C ARG A 367 15.05 -12.86 17.81
N PRO A 368 14.95 -11.92 16.86
CA PRO A 368 15.50 -10.59 17.02
C PRO A 368 14.85 -9.84 18.19
N ILE A 369 15.50 -8.77 18.63
CA ILE A 369 14.99 -7.88 19.67
C ILE A 369 14.16 -6.77 19.01
N PRO A 370 12.95 -6.44 19.53
CA PRO A 370 12.09 -5.45 18.94
C PRO A 370 12.70 -4.04 18.94
N PRO A 371 12.26 -3.16 18.06
CA PRO A 371 12.67 -1.77 17.99
C PRO A 371 12.40 -0.99 19.28
N SER A 372 13.19 0.05 19.50
CA SER A 372 13.05 0.99 20.60
C SER A 372 12.97 2.43 20.08
N ALA A 373 12.95 3.41 20.99
CA ALA A 373 12.95 4.85 20.65
C ALA A 373 11.83 5.25 19.66
N MET A 374 10.65 4.71 19.85
CA MET A 374 9.49 4.90 18.98
C MET A 374 8.87 6.27 19.17
N THR A 375 8.66 6.99 18.06
CA THR A 375 7.95 8.29 18.04
C THR A 375 6.97 8.36 16.89
N SER A 376 5.91 9.15 17.07
CA SER A 376 4.98 9.49 16.00
C SER A 376 4.80 11.00 15.93
N PHE A 377 4.68 11.54 14.74
CA PHE A 377 4.45 12.97 14.50
C PHE A 377 3.24 13.14 13.59
N VAL A 378 2.22 13.87 14.06
CA VAL A 378 0.94 14.05 13.38
C VAL A 378 0.84 15.45 12.81
N VAL A 379 0.49 15.56 11.53
CA VAL A 379 0.17 16.81 10.84
C VAL A 379 -1.14 16.62 10.08
N SER A 380 -2.22 17.20 10.56
CA SER A 380 -3.56 17.01 10.00
C SER A 380 -3.98 15.53 10.01
N THR A 381 -4.17 14.92 8.85
CA THR A 381 -4.51 13.50 8.67
C THR A 381 -3.30 12.64 8.34
N ARG A 382 -2.12 13.25 8.23
CA ARG A 382 -0.83 12.59 7.98
C ARG A 382 -0.14 12.24 9.29
N VAL A 383 0.46 11.08 9.37
CA VAL A 383 1.30 10.66 10.49
C VAL A 383 2.61 10.08 9.98
N VAL A 384 3.70 10.45 10.64
CA VAL A 384 5.04 9.89 10.41
C VAL A 384 5.45 9.13 11.66
N PHE A 385 5.77 7.86 11.48
CA PHE A 385 6.30 6.97 12.52
C PHE A 385 7.80 6.84 12.36
N THR A 386 8.54 6.87 13.47
CA THR A 386 9.98 6.56 13.47
C THR A 386 10.31 5.67 14.64
N TRP A 387 11.34 4.84 14.47
CA TRP A 387 11.83 3.93 15.51
C TRP A 387 13.33 3.74 15.42
N GLY A 388 13.96 3.30 16.51
CA GLY A 388 15.36 2.88 16.49
C GLY A 388 15.48 1.46 15.94
N ALA A 389 16.62 1.12 15.40
CA ALA A 389 16.88 -0.23 14.87
C ALA A 389 16.68 -1.30 15.95
N GLY A 390 16.17 -2.45 15.54
CA GLY A 390 16.22 -3.69 16.31
C GLY A 390 17.66 -4.23 16.40
N SER A 391 17.81 -5.38 17.03
CA SER A 391 19.10 -6.09 17.06
C SER A 391 18.90 -7.60 17.02
N ASP A 392 19.89 -8.30 16.48
CA ASP A 392 19.89 -9.74 16.35
C ASP A 392 21.28 -10.33 16.65
N ASP A 393 21.36 -11.65 16.88
CA ASP A 393 22.63 -12.32 17.19
C ASP A 393 23.38 -12.80 15.94
N HIS A 394 22.71 -12.95 14.80
CA HIS A 394 23.29 -13.39 13.52
C HIS A 394 23.26 -12.30 12.44
N HIS A 395 22.31 -11.35 12.53
CA HIS A 395 22.05 -10.39 11.47
C HIS A 395 22.43 -8.97 11.90
N ALA A 396 23.17 -8.28 11.05
CA ALA A 396 23.47 -6.87 11.26
C ALA A 396 22.20 -6.02 11.23
N ALA A 397 22.15 -4.91 11.98
CA ALA A 397 20.97 -4.08 12.07
C ALA A 397 20.43 -3.55 10.72
N PRO A 398 21.25 -3.19 9.71
CA PRO A 398 20.74 -2.81 8.40
C PRO A 398 20.00 -3.93 7.66
N GLY A 399 20.37 -5.20 7.87
CA GLY A 399 19.72 -6.36 7.27
C GLY A 399 18.40 -6.76 7.95
N LEU A 400 18.01 -6.09 9.06
CA LEU A 400 16.70 -6.30 9.68
C LEU A 400 15.63 -5.56 8.91
N SER A 401 14.48 -6.19 8.76
CA SER A 401 13.28 -5.57 8.25
C SER A 401 12.20 -5.44 9.33
N TYR A 402 11.13 -4.70 9.06
CA TYR A 402 10.17 -4.33 10.09
C TYR A 402 8.73 -4.56 9.66
N ASN A 403 7.91 -4.94 10.64
CA ASN A 403 6.46 -4.91 10.55
C ASN A 403 5.93 -3.79 11.44
N LEU A 404 5.02 -3.01 10.90
CA LEU A 404 4.26 -2.00 11.62
C LEU A 404 2.80 -2.46 11.69
N LYS A 405 2.16 -2.30 12.85
CA LYS A 405 0.71 -2.43 12.98
C LYS A 405 0.11 -1.17 13.58
N ILE A 406 -1.10 -0.84 13.15
CA ILE A 406 -1.85 0.31 13.62
C ILE A 406 -3.30 -0.11 13.82
N GLY A 407 -3.85 0.13 15.00
CA GLY A 407 -5.22 -0.19 15.33
C GLY A 407 -5.92 0.87 16.16
N THR A 408 -7.23 0.74 16.29
CA THR A 408 -8.09 1.63 17.11
C THR A 408 -8.15 1.22 18.58
N ASN A 409 -7.63 0.03 18.89
CA ASN A 409 -7.57 -0.55 20.22
C ASN A 409 -6.18 -1.10 20.52
N LEU A 410 -5.86 -1.27 21.80
CA LEU A 410 -4.63 -1.96 22.22
C LEU A 410 -4.59 -3.38 21.62
N GLY A 411 -3.50 -3.72 20.97
CA GLY A 411 -3.30 -4.99 20.26
C GLY A 411 -3.91 -5.04 18.88
N GLY A 412 -4.73 -4.06 18.51
CA GLY A 412 -5.44 -4.02 17.23
C GLY A 412 -4.55 -3.73 16.03
N SER A 413 -5.08 -4.00 14.83
CA SER A 413 -4.42 -3.78 13.53
C SER A 413 -5.43 -3.37 12.44
N GLU A 414 -6.53 -2.74 12.84
CA GLU A 414 -7.66 -2.43 11.96
C GLU A 414 -7.36 -1.35 10.91
N LEU A 415 -6.32 -0.54 11.13
CA LEU A 415 -5.88 0.44 10.12
C LEU A 415 -4.76 -0.13 9.25
N LEU A 416 -3.75 -0.73 9.87
CA LEU A 416 -2.66 -1.41 9.17
C LEU A 416 -2.47 -2.80 9.75
N SER A 417 -2.69 -3.81 8.93
CA SER A 417 -2.63 -5.20 9.36
C SER A 417 -1.20 -5.66 9.63
N SER A 418 -1.10 -6.48 10.67
CA SER A 418 0.12 -7.23 11.01
C SER A 418 0.15 -8.65 10.43
N SER A 419 -0.93 -9.07 9.79
CA SER A 419 -1.03 -10.40 9.15
C SER A 419 -0.36 -10.38 7.80
N LEU A 420 0.82 -10.99 7.72
CA LEU A 420 1.66 -11.02 6.53
C LEU A 420 2.17 -12.45 6.30
N PRO A 421 2.31 -12.88 5.04
CA PRO A 421 2.96 -14.15 4.70
C PRO A 421 4.37 -14.24 5.31
N PHE A 422 4.88 -15.47 5.45
CA PHE A 422 6.25 -15.69 5.93
C PHE A 422 7.26 -14.90 5.10
N ASN A 423 8.25 -14.32 5.79
CA ASN A 423 9.32 -13.51 5.19
C ASN A 423 8.83 -12.29 4.37
N LYS A 424 7.63 -11.78 4.68
CA LYS A 424 7.12 -10.51 4.17
C LYS A 424 7.02 -9.50 5.29
N THR A 425 7.31 -8.24 4.96
CA THR A 425 7.22 -7.10 5.88
C THR A 425 6.48 -5.95 5.19
N ASN A 426 5.83 -5.10 5.98
CA ASN A 426 5.07 -3.95 5.47
C ASN A 426 5.74 -2.60 5.71
N ALA A 427 6.92 -2.61 6.36
CA ALA A 427 7.70 -1.39 6.60
C ALA A 427 9.13 -1.48 6.04
N GLY A 428 9.51 -2.59 5.37
CA GLY A 428 10.83 -2.75 4.74
C GLY A 428 11.99 -2.65 5.72
N HIS A 429 13.12 -2.12 5.26
CA HIS A 429 14.34 -1.91 6.07
C HIS A 429 14.41 -0.52 6.70
N LEU A 430 13.58 0.42 6.27
CA LEU A 430 13.57 1.79 6.77
C LEU A 430 13.13 1.87 8.24
N LEU A 431 13.67 2.87 8.94
CA LEU A 431 13.31 3.19 10.33
C LEU A 431 12.25 4.30 10.43
N ILE A 432 11.57 4.54 9.34
CA ILE A 432 10.54 5.56 9.17
C ILE A 432 9.43 5.04 8.26
N ARG A 433 8.19 5.40 8.55
CA ARG A 433 7.03 5.13 7.71
C ARG A 433 6.02 6.26 7.82
N GLU A 434 5.44 6.61 6.68
CA GLU A 434 4.43 7.65 6.59
C GLU A 434 3.08 7.06 6.18
N PHE A 435 2.00 7.63 6.71
CA PHE A 435 0.64 7.34 6.29
C PHE A 435 -0.14 8.63 6.11
N ASN A 436 -0.99 8.65 5.09
CA ASN A 436 -1.82 9.77 4.72
C ASN A 436 -3.31 9.44 4.96
N GLU A 437 -4.12 10.49 5.02
CA GLU A 437 -5.58 10.38 5.06
C GLU A 437 -6.16 9.54 6.21
N ILE A 438 -5.39 9.38 7.31
CA ILE A 438 -5.86 8.64 8.48
C ILE A 438 -7.07 9.35 9.08
N PRO A 439 -8.20 8.65 9.30
CA PRO A 439 -9.39 9.23 9.91
C PRO A 439 -9.11 9.81 11.30
N HIS A 440 -9.92 10.80 11.72
CA HIS A 440 -9.78 11.35 13.07
C HIS A 440 -10.08 10.29 14.13
N GLY A 441 -9.26 10.23 15.17
CA GLY A 441 -9.41 9.22 16.23
C GLY A 441 -8.16 9.05 17.06
N ALA A 442 -8.26 8.21 18.07
CA ALA A 442 -7.13 7.70 18.84
C ALA A 442 -6.71 6.35 18.26
N TYR A 443 -5.42 6.13 18.17
CA TYR A 443 -4.82 4.93 17.57
C TYR A 443 -3.66 4.44 18.42
N PHE A 444 -3.41 3.13 18.32
CA PHE A 444 -2.28 2.45 18.92
C PHE A 444 -1.40 1.85 17.83
N TRP A 445 -0.09 1.87 18.02
CA TRP A 445 0.84 1.31 17.08
C TRP A 445 2.03 0.66 17.74
N SER A 446 2.59 -0.33 17.07
CA SER A 446 3.81 -1.01 17.49
C SER A 446 4.57 -1.55 16.29
N VAL A 447 5.85 -1.82 16.50
CA VAL A 447 6.77 -2.31 15.47
C VAL A 447 7.41 -3.61 15.92
N GLN A 448 7.66 -4.50 14.98
CA GLN A 448 8.30 -5.80 15.17
C GLN A 448 9.48 -5.90 14.21
N SER A 449 10.65 -6.35 14.69
CA SER A 449 11.79 -6.68 13.83
C SER A 449 11.61 -8.06 13.22
N VAL A 450 12.10 -8.22 12.00
CA VAL A 450 12.17 -9.49 11.27
C VAL A 450 13.60 -9.67 10.79
N ASP A 451 14.23 -10.80 11.10
CA ASP A 451 15.57 -11.12 10.65
C ASP A 451 15.60 -11.69 9.22
N ALA A 452 16.80 -11.88 8.67
CA ALA A 452 16.95 -12.37 7.30
C ALA A 452 16.52 -13.84 7.14
N SER A 453 16.36 -14.60 8.23
CA SER A 453 15.82 -15.97 8.22
C SER A 453 14.29 -16.01 8.39
N GLY A 454 13.63 -14.85 8.53
CA GLY A 454 12.18 -14.71 8.66
C GLY A 454 11.67 -14.84 10.09
N GLN A 455 12.55 -14.94 11.11
CA GLN A 455 12.11 -14.96 12.50
C GLN A 455 11.69 -13.56 12.95
N LYS A 456 10.58 -13.51 13.70
CA LYS A 456 9.96 -12.28 14.17
C LYS A 456 10.24 -12.06 15.65
N SER A 457 10.59 -10.84 16.03
CA SER A 457 10.67 -10.44 17.45
C SER A 457 9.27 -10.43 18.09
N ASP A 458 9.22 -10.23 19.40
CA ASP A 458 8.00 -9.73 20.01
C ASP A 458 7.68 -8.32 19.46
N TRP A 459 6.43 -7.90 19.59
CA TRP A 459 6.05 -6.52 19.29
C TRP A 459 6.67 -5.57 20.32
N SER A 460 7.12 -4.40 19.87
CA SER A 460 7.51 -3.31 20.76
C SER A 460 6.36 -2.90 21.68
N ASN A 461 6.66 -2.19 22.77
CA ASN A 461 5.61 -1.58 23.58
C ASN A 461 4.76 -0.65 22.73
N GLU A 462 3.44 -0.83 22.77
CA GLU A 462 2.52 0.02 22.01
C GLU A 462 2.61 1.48 22.42
N LYS A 463 2.46 2.35 21.43
CA LYS A 463 2.40 3.80 21.55
C LYS A 463 1.04 4.28 21.06
N GLU A 464 0.58 5.37 21.64
CA GLU A 464 -0.65 6.03 21.25
C GLU A 464 -0.35 7.27 20.41
N PHE A 465 -1.20 7.55 19.41
CA PHE A 465 -1.27 8.82 18.73
C PHE A 465 -2.72 9.22 18.48
N PHE A 466 -2.93 10.50 18.18
CA PHE A 466 -4.27 11.04 17.99
C PHE A 466 -4.32 11.91 16.73
N ILE A 467 -5.26 11.59 15.83
CA ILE A 467 -5.58 12.43 14.67
C ILE A 467 -6.70 13.38 15.04
N PRO A 468 -6.44 14.70 15.11
CA PRO A 468 -7.44 15.66 15.55
C PRO A 468 -8.51 15.87 14.49
N ARG A 469 -9.76 16.06 14.96
CA ARG A 469 -10.89 16.44 14.09
C ARG A 469 -10.75 17.87 13.56
N LEU A 470 -10.17 18.74 14.36
CA LEU A 470 -9.96 20.14 14.01
C LEU A 470 -8.46 20.40 13.92
N VAL A 471 -8.03 20.85 12.76
CA VAL A 471 -6.64 21.22 12.50
C VAL A 471 -6.55 22.73 12.22
N PRO A 472 -5.45 23.39 12.63
CA PRO A 472 -5.24 24.79 12.29
C PRO A 472 -5.25 24.98 10.76
N SER A 473 -6.06 25.91 10.27
CA SER A 473 -5.99 26.34 8.87
C SER A 473 -4.67 27.05 8.60
N THR A 474 -4.12 26.89 7.42
CA THR A 474 -2.96 27.65 6.94
C THR A 474 -3.32 29.10 6.57
N GLN A 475 -4.62 29.44 6.60
CA GLN A 475 -5.08 30.79 6.29
C GLN A 475 -4.69 31.79 7.38
N SER A 476 -4.15 32.92 6.98
CA SER A 476 -3.79 34.00 7.87
C SER A 476 -4.99 34.94 8.09
N ILE A 477 -5.78 34.65 9.12
CA ILE A 477 -6.82 35.57 9.58
C ILE A 477 -6.23 36.50 10.64
N PRO A 478 -6.47 37.84 10.60
CA PRO A 478 -5.93 38.74 11.58
C PRO A 478 -6.37 38.39 13.01
N GLY A 479 -5.43 38.29 13.93
CA GLY A 479 -5.70 38.10 15.34
C GLY A 479 -6.35 39.36 15.93
N VAL A 480 -7.47 39.21 16.60
CA VAL A 480 -8.18 40.27 17.29
C VAL A 480 -8.47 39.89 18.73
N PHE A 481 -8.41 40.85 19.65
CA PHE A 481 -8.82 40.68 21.03
C PHE A 481 -9.96 41.64 21.39
N PHE A 482 -10.68 41.37 22.48
CA PHE A 482 -11.98 42.00 22.77
C PHE A 482 -12.90 41.93 21.53
N SER A 483 -13.02 40.73 20.99
CA SER A 483 -13.59 40.50 19.68
C SER A 483 -14.91 39.76 19.74
N ALA A 484 -15.67 39.88 18.65
CA ALA A 484 -16.79 39.03 18.32
C ALA A 484 -16.65 38.52 16.87
N SER A 485 -17.24 37.38 16.61
CA SER A 485 -17.34 36.80 15.26
C SER A 485 -18.74 36.29 15.00
N ALA A 486 -19.17 36.34 13.76
CA ALA A 486 -20.44 35.77 13.31
C ALA A 486 -20.25 35.14 11.94
N TRP A 487 -21.05 34.12 11.67
CA TRP A 487 -21.13 33.46 10.40
C TRP A 487 -22.47 33.79 9.73
N GLY A 488 -22.48 34.04 8.42
CA GLY A 488 -23.68 34.30 7.64
C GLY A 488 -23.35 34.44 6.17
N ASP A 489 -24.24 33.94 5.30
CA ASP A 489 -24.17 34.12 3.85
C ASP A 489 -24.61 35.55 3.50
N TYR A 490 -23.68 36.52 3.65
CA TYR A 490 -24.03 37.94 3.52
C TYR A 490 -24.12 38.40 2.06
N ASN A 491 -23.43 37.72 1.15
CA ASN A 491 -23.42 38.03 -0.27
C ASN A 491 -24.47 37.22 -1.07
N SER A 492 -25.16 36.28 -0.38
CA SER A 492 -26.21 35.40 -0.94
C SER A 492 -25.72 34.49 -2.07
N ASP A 493 -24.49 33.97 -1.95
CA ASP A 493 -23.92 33.01 -2.88
C ASP A 493 -24.18 31.55 -2.50
N GLY A 494 -24.78 31.30 -1.32
CA GLY A 494 -25.10 29.98 -0.78
C GLY A 494 -23.99 29.40 0.12
N ILE A 495 -22.90 30.13 0.35
CA ILE A 495 -21.79 29.73 1.21
C ILE A 495 -21.75 30.65 2.44
N ILE A 496 -21.43 30.09 3.61
CA ILE A 496 -21.38 30.86 4.86
C ILE A 496 -20.05 31.63 4.94
N ASP A 497 -20.16 32.93 5.10
CA ASP A 497 -19.07 33.91 5.25
C ASP A 497 -18.74 34.21 6.70
N LEU A 498 -17.61 34.86 6.97
CA LEU A 498 -17.16 35.24 8.31
C LEU A 498 -17.09 36.73 8.49
N GLY A 499 -17.74 37.25 9.56
CA GLY A 499 -17.53 38.58 10.07
C GLY A 499 -16.74 38.55 11.38
N ILE A 500 -15.74 39.40 11.54
CA ILE A 500 -15.01 39.58 12.78
C ILE A 500 -14.93 41.07 13.15
N THR A 501 -15.03 41.38 14.44
CA THR A 501 -14.80 42.72 14.95
C THR A 501 -13.95 42.69 16.22
N GLY A 502 -13.09 43.68 16.45
CA GLY A 502 -12.22 43.71 17.62
C GLY A 502 -11.04 44.65 17.49
N THR A 503 -10.07 44.50 18.39
CA THR A 503 -8.82 45.24 18.38
C THR A 503 -7.68 44.32 17.90
N SER A 504 -6.95 44.71 16.87
CA SER A 504 -5.77 43.99 16.41
C SER A 504 -4.57 44.21 17.36
N PHE A 505 -3.57 43.34 17.25
CA PHE A 505 -2.40 43.33 18.13
C PHE A 505 -1.58 44.65 18.07
N ASP A 506 -1.61 45.35 16.96
CA ASP A 506 -1.00 46.68 16.75
C ASP A 506 -1.82 47.83 17.34
N GLY A 507 -2.94 47.52 18.04
CA GLY A 507 -3.85 48.49 18.61
C GLY A 507 -4.86 49.08 17.63
N GLY A 508 -4.84 48.69 16.39
CA GLY A 508 -5.85 49.01 15.37
C GLY A 508 -7.18 48.37 15.74
N LYS A 509 -8.28 49.00 15.35
CA LYS A 509 -9.62 48.44 15.48
C LYS A 509 -10.16 48.14 14.11
N ALA A 510 -10.83 47.03 14.00
CA ALA A 510 -11.35 46.60 12.71
C ALA A 510 -12.67 45.84 12.88
N THR A 511 -13.58 46.08 11.98
CA THR A 511 -14.63 45.13 11.59
C THR A 511 -14.33 44.69 10.18
N ILE A 512 -14.17 43.40 9.99
CA ILE A 512 -13.69 42.83 8.73
C ILE A 512 -14.65 41.69 8.32
N LEU A 513 -15.04 41.68 7.07
CA LEU A 513 -15.75 40.58 6.46
C LEU A 513 -14.81 39.77 5.59
N PHE A 514 -15.07 38.48 5.55
CA PHE A 514 -14.39 37.53 4.69
C PHE A 514 -15.41 36.72 3.90
N GLU A 515 -15.32 36.80 2.59
CA GLU A 515 -16.05 35.92 1.70
C GLU A 515 -15.40 34.52 1.72
N ASN A 516 -16.24 33.50 1.83
CA ASN A 516 -15.81 32.11 1.84
C ASN A 516 -15.95 31.50 0.45
N ASP A 517 -14.85 31.37 -0.26
CA ASP A 517 -14.80 30.72 -1.56
C ASP A 517 -14.32 29.27 -1.39
N GLY A 518 -15.27 28.33 -1.20
CA GLY A 518 -14.99 26.91 -1.07
C GLY A 518 -14.06 26.51 0.09
N GLY A 519 -14.11 27.25 1.22
CA GLY A 519 -13.24 27.03 2.38
C GLY A 519 -12.07 28.02 2.48
N LEU A 520 -11.84 28.84 1.46
CA LEU A 520 -10.85 29.92 1.49
C LEU A 520 -11.53 31.24 1.88
N LEU A 521 -11.15 31.81 3.03
CA LEU A 521 -11.68 33.07 3.52
C LEU A 521 -10.90 34.24 2.92
N ASN A 522 -11.49 34.93 1.96
CA ASN A 522 -10.93 36.09 1.30
C ASN A 522 -11.43 37.38 1.94
N ARG A 523 -10.53 38.26 2.37
CA ARG A 523 -10.91 39.53 2.97
C ARG A 523 -11.66 40.40 1.96
N ASP A 524 -12.91 40.77 2.28
CA ASP A 524 -13.66 41.76 1.50
C ASP A 524 -13.16 43.17 1.83
N LEU A 525 -12.51 43.78 0.86
CA LEU A 525 -11.95 45.14 0.98
C LEU A 525 -12.94 46.24 0.59
N ASN A 526 -14.13 45.88 0.11
CA ASN A 526 -15.13 46.83 -0.37
C ASN A 526 -16.06 47.33 0.73
N GLN A 527 -16.04 46.69 1.92
CA GLN A 527 -16.92 47.02 3.02
C GLN A 527 -16.30 48.06 3.95
N ASP A 528 -17.02 49.17 4.17
CA ASP A 528 -16.62 50.23 5.12
C ASP A 528 -17.48 50.16 6.36
N LEU A 529 -17.07 49.36 7.32
CA LEU A 529 -17.77 49.11 8.56
C LEU A 529 -17.08 49.81 9.74
N MET A 530 -17.87 50.38 10.67
CA MET A 530 -17.32 50.96 11.88
C MET A 530 -16.63 49.89 12.73
N ALA A 531 -15.47 50.24 13.26
CA ALA A 531 -14.69 49.34 14.10
C ALA A 531 -15.13 49.41 15.55
N TYR A 532 -15.59 48.30 16.11
CA TYR A 532 -15.96 48.13 17.50
C TYR A 532 -15.00 47.17 18.22
N PHE A 533 -14.89 47.34 19.55
CA PHE A 533 -14.21 46.41 20.42
C PHE A 533 -15.05 46.14 21.68
N GLY A 534 -14.88 44.96 22.26
CA GLY A 534 -15.63 44.56 23.46
C GLY A 534 -17.13 44.49 23.25
N GLY A 535 -17.54 44.13 22.03
CA GLY A 535 -18.92 44.15 21.62
C GLY A 535 -19.40 42.89 20.94
N HIS A 536 -20.39 43.05 20.08
CA HIS A 536 -21.04 41.96 19.36
C HIS A 536 -21.19 42.30 17.88
N LEU A 537 -21.16 41.25 17.03
CA LEU A 537 -21.46 41.30 15.63
C LEU A 537 -22.51 40.23 15.33
N SER A 538 -23.53 40.58 14.59
CA SER A 538 -24.55 39.66 14.12
C SER A 538 -24.93 39.95 12.68
N PHE A 539 -25.14 38.90 11.91
CA PHE A 539 -25.87 38.93 10.65
C PHE A 539 -27.35 38.66 10.94
N VAL A 540 -28.23 39.52 10.46
CA VAL A 540 -29.68 39.44 10.67
C VAL A 540 -30.42 40.20 9.58
N ASP A 541 -31.37 39.57 8.95
CA ASP A 541 -32.29 40.30 8.00
C ASP A 541 -33.34 41.08 8.82
N TYR A 542 -32.96 42.30 9.32
CA TYR A 542 -33.87 43.12 10.11
C TYR A 542 -34.79 43.95 9.20
N THR A 543 -34.42 44.12 7.94
CA THR A 543 -35.27 44.81 6.92
C THR A 543 -36.29 43.88 6.31
N ASN A 544 -36.19 42.58 6.50
CA ASN A 544 -37.03 41.55 5.96
C ASN A 544 -37.11 41.59 4.41
N ASP A 545 -35.97 41.87 3.79
CA ASP A 545 -35.83 41.92 2.32
C ASP A 545 -35.16 40.67 1.72
N GLY A 546 -34.81 39.69 2.56
CA GLY A 546 -34.20 38.42 2.18
C GLY A 546 -32.67 38.44 2.13
N PHE A 547 -32.04 39.55 2.51
CA PHE A 547 -30.57 39.67 2.58
C PHE A 547 -30.15 39.88 4.02
N LEU A 548 -28.94 39.40 4.39
CA LEU A 548 -28.43 39.58 5.74
C LEU A 548 -27.87 40.99 5.91
N ASP A 549 -28.42 41.69 6.86
CA ASP A 549 -27.94 42.96 7.35
C ASP A 549 -26.96 42.75 8.52
N ILE A 550 -26.24 43.77 8.93
CA ILE A 550 -25.30 43.69 10.05
C ILE A 550 -25.75 44.57 11.23
N CYS A 551 -25.75 43.99 12.43
CA CYS A 551 -25.81 44.70 13.70
C CYS A 551 -24.45 44.63 14.40
N LEU A 552 -23.86 45.77 14.66
CA LEU A 552 -22.61 45.94 15.41
C LEU A 552 -22.88 46.69 16.69
N SER A 553 -22.40 46.20 17.83
CA SER A 553 -22.42 46.90 19.11
C SER A 553 -21.07 46.78 19.81
N GLY A 554 -20.77 47.75 20.68
CA GLY A 554 -19.52 47.74 21.43
C GLY A 554 -19.02 49.16 21.71
N PHE A 555 -17.71 49.30 21.90
CA PHE A 555 -17.08 50.61 22.07
C PHE A 555 -16.43 51.05 20.76
N ALA A 556 -16.94 52.10 20.15
CA ALA A 556 -16.30 52.78 19.02
C ALA A 556 -15.34 53.87 19.56
N VAL A 557 -14.19 54.04 18.89
CA VAL A 557 -13.32 55.18 19.21
C VAL A 557 -13.60 56.31 18.24
N ILE A 558 -14.29 57.31 18.74
CA ILE A 558 -14.50 58.55 18.00
C ILE A 558 -13.72 59.64 18.72
N ASN A 559 -12.83 60.33 18.02
CA ASN A 559 -12.01 61.44 18.56
C ASN A 559 -11.25 61.06 19.87
N PHE A 560 -10.60 59.89 19.91
CA PHE A 560 -9.84 59.37 21.05
C PHE A 560 -10.68 59.05 22.31
N GLN A 561 -11.99 59.04 22.21
CA GLN A 561 -12.88 58.64 23.31
C GLN A 561 -13.58 57.33 22.93
N GLY A 562 -13.55 56.34 23.82
CA GLY A 562 -14.34 55.12 23.70
C GLY A 562 -15.79 55.40 24.06
N LEU A 563 -16.68 55.45 23.11
CA LEU A 563 -18.09 55.63 23.33
C LEU A 563 -18.84 54.33 23.01
N PRO A 564 -19.74 53.89 23.93
CA PRO A 564 -20.60 52.75 23.61
C PRO A 564 -21.56 53.13 22.48
N GLY A 565 -21.76 52.21 21.56
CA GLY A 565 -22.66 52.43 20.42
C GLY A 565 -23.15 51.15 19.81
N THR A 566 -24.20 51.27 19.04
CA THR A 566 -24.74 50.23 18.20
C THR A 566 -24.96 50.81 16.81
N SER A 567 -24.51 50.11 15.79
CA SER A 567 -24.67 50.48 14.40
C SER A 567 -25.37 49.39 13.63
N PHE A 568 -26.28 49.80 12.79
CA PHE A 568 -26.98 48.93 11.86
C PHE A 568 -26.50 49.24 10.43
N TYR A 569 -26.28 48.19 9.65
CA TYR A 569 -25.87 48.28 8.25
C TYR A 569 -26.80 47.44 7.43
N ARG A 570 -27.41 48.02 6.43
CA ARG A 570 -28.28 47.35 5.47
C ARG A 570 -27.50 46.90 4.26
N TRP A 571 -27.73 45.70 3.80
CA TRP A 571 -27.17 45.25 2.56
C TRP A 571 -27.80 45.98 1.37
N ASP A 572 -26.99 46.53 0.49
CA ASP A 572 -27.46 47.16 -0.77
C ASP A 572 -27.06 46.28 -1.96
N LYS A 573 -27.98 45.48 -2.43
CA LYS A 573 -27.84 44.58 -3.57
C LYS A 573 -27.49 45.25 -4.91
N THR A 574 -27.64 46.56 -5.02
CA THR A 574 -27.27 47.31 -6.24
C THR A 574 -25.77 47.61 -6.30
N THR A 575 -25.14 47.72 -5.15
CA THR A 575 -23.72 48.03 -5.01
C THR A 575 -22.90 46.88 -4.42
N ASN A 576 -23.55 45.81 -3.98
CA ASN A 576 -22.96 44.69 -3.20
C ASN A 576 -22.12 45.17 -2.00
N ASN A 577 -22.67 46.18 -1.28
CA ASN A 577 -22.01 46.76 -0.12
C ASN A 577 -22.97 47.03 1.01
N TYR A 578 -22.46 47.03 2.21
CA TYR A 578 -23.22 47.49 3.37
C TYR A 578 -23.29 49.00 3.44
N ARG A 579 -24.50 49.51 3.67
CA ARG A 579 -24.72 50.93 3.93
C ARG A 579 -25.17 51.15 5.33
N TYR A 580 -24.54 52.13 6.01
CA TYR A 580 -24.94 52.57 7.35
C TYR A 580 -26.39 53.06 7.35
N ASP A 581 -27.22 52.45 8.22
CA ASP A 581 -28.61 52.88 8.40
C ASP A 581 -28.70 53.93 9.47
N GLN A 582 -28.98 55.19 9.04
CA GLN A 582 -29.05 56.35 9.94
C GLN A 582 -30.38 56.45 10.68
N GLN A 583 -31.37 55.63 10.38
CA GLN A 583 -32.73 55.78 10.95
C GLN A 583 -32.92 55.10 12.29
N ASP A 584 -32.09 54.15 12.68
CA ASP A 584 -32.21 53.40 13.94
C ASP A 584 -31.13 53.76 14.94
N ASN A 585 -31.18 54.96 15.50
CA ASN A 585 -30.43 55.32 16.70
C ASN A 585 -31.02 54.61 17.92
N VAL A 586 -30.67 53.34 18.13
CA VAL A 586 -30.91 52.67 19.42
C VAL A 586 -29.89 53.20 20.41
N THR A 587 -30.30 54.20 21.15
CA THR A 587 -29.52 54.78 22.24
C THR A 587 -29.20 53.74 23.32
N ASN A 588 -27.91 53.39 23.43
CA ASN A 588 -27.25 52.79 24.59
C ASN A 588 -27.93 51.60 25.27
N LEU A 589 -27.73 50.41 24.74
CA LEU A 589 -28.03 49.12 25.42
C LEU A 589 -26.97 48.69 26.46
N LEU A 590 -26.05 49.57 26.85
CA LEU A 590 -24.97 49.25 27.81
C LEU A 590 -25.18 49.79 29.21
N ALA A 591 -26.41 50.04 29.61
CA ALA A 591 -26.74 50.47 30.96
C ALA A 591 -27.74 49.50 31.61
N ALA A 592 -27.48 48.20 31.56
CA ALA A 592 -28.19 47.21 32.38
C ALA A 592 -27.24 46.10 32.81
#